data_24f00d1096f2c8d9a6c8091b250d7a51
#
_entry.id   24f00d1096f2c8d9a6c8091b250d7a51
#
_cell.length_a   1.000
_cell.length_b   1.000
_cell.length_c   1.000
_cell.angle_alpha   90.00
_cell.angle_beta   90.00
_cell.angle_gamma   90.00
#
_symmetry.space_group_name_H-M   'P 1'
#
loop_
_entity.id
_entity.type
_entity.pdbx_description
1 polymer ?
#
loop_
_entity_poly.entity_id
_entity_poly.type
_entity_poly.pdbx_seq_one_letter_code
_entity_poly.pdbx_strand_id
1 'polypeptide(L)'
;FSIWQCLGGFNVSNVEKIYITASGGPFLNLPMNQFKKVKPSNAINHPIWKMGKKISIDSSTMMNKVFEILEAQKIFNLKKKQLEILIHPTAYLHSIIKYNNGTSKLLVHETNMQIPIFNTLYDKNQKILNSKSVDIKKLNNLSLSKPDFKKFKLLNILNKFDDNNSLYDTVLVSANDE
;
A
#
# COMPACT_ATOMS: atom_id res chain seq x y z
N PHE A 1 7.88 -4.18 2.44
CA PHE A 1 7.84 -5.61 2.90
C PHE A 1 7.02 -6.47 1.93
N SER A 2 5.74 -6.19 1.71
CA SER A 2 4.82 -7.06 0.93
C SER A 2 5.27 -7.26 -0.52
N ILE A 3 5.76 -6.22 -1.19
CA ILE A 3 6.29 -6.34 -2.55
C ILE A 3 7.50 -7.28 -2.57
N TRP A 4 8.44 -7.09 -1.64
CA TRP A 4 9.63 -7.92 -1.53
C TRP A 4 9.30 -9.40 -1.32
N GLN A 5 8.39 -9.70 -0.39
CA GLN A 5 7.92 -11.07 -0.15
C GLN A 5 7.20 -11.66 -1.38
N CYS A 6 6.36 -10.86 -2.04
CA CYS A 6 5.64 -11.29 -3.22
C CYS A 6 6.58 -11.58 -4.41
N LEU A 7 7.67 -10.82 -4.54
CA LEU A 7 8.73 -11.08 -5.53
C LEU A 7 9.37 -12.44 -5.28
N GLY A 8 9.69 -12.78 -4.00
CA GLY A 8 10.19 -14.11 -3.65
C GLY A 8 11.44 -14.52 -4.43
N GLY A 9 12.40 -13.60 -4.62
CA GLY A 9 13.63 -13.82 -5.37
C GLY A 9 13.50 -13.72 -6.90
N PHE A 10 12.32 -13.45 -7.45
CA PHE A 10 12.16 -13.20 -8.89
C PHE A 10 12.83 -11.88 -9.30
N ASN A 11 13.43 -11.89 -10.48
CA ASN A 11 14.04 -10.69 -11.03
C ASN A 11 12.98 -9.63 -11.35
N VAL A 12 13.21 -8.41 -10.86
CA VAL A 12 12.35 -7.25 -11.09
C VAL A 12 12.22 -6.90 -12.58
N SER A 13 13.22 -7.22 -13.40
CA SER A 13 13.17 -7.03 -14.87
C SER A 13 12.00 -7.74 -15.55
N ASN A 14 11.49 -8.82 -14.94
CA ASN A 14 10.35 -9.59 -15.45
C ASN A 14 8.99 -9.04 -14.99
N VAL A 15 8.98 -7.97 -14.20
CA VAL A 15 7.76 -7.38 -13.66
C VAL A 15 7.15 -6.42 -14.68
N GLU A 16 5.93 -6.73 -15.10
CA GLU A 16 5.11 -5.83 -15.92
C GLU A 16 4.47 -4.75 -15.03
N LYS A 17 3.82 -5.17 -13.93
CA LYS A 17 3.05 -4.27 -13.08
C LYS A 17 3.03 -4.76 -11.63
N ILE A 18 3.09 -3.82 -10.69
CA ILE A 18 2.87 -4.07 -9.27
C ILE A 18 1.66 -3.24 -8.81
N TYR A 19 0.74 -3.90 -8.13
CA TYR A 19 -0.39 -3.26 -7.49
C TYR A 19 -0.17 -3.27 -5.98
N ILE A 20 -0.12 -2.07 -5.41
CA ILE A 20 -0.06 -1.84 -3.96
C ILE A 20 -1.49 -1.68 -3.46
N THR A 21 -1.89 -2.49 -2.50
CA THR A 21 -3.24 -2.41 -1.97
C THR A 21 -3.35 -1.43 -0.82
N ALA A 22 -4.50 -0.81 -0.69
CA ALA A 22 -4.86 0.09 0.39
C ALA A 22 -6.24 -0.26 0.95
N SER A 23 -6.41 -0.22 2.25
CA SER A 23 -7.75 -0.36 2.86
C SER A 23 -8.69 0.81 2.54
N GLY A 24 -8.11 1.95 2.13
CA GLY A 24 -8.84 3.18 1.83
C GLY A 24 -8.99 4.12 3.02
N GLY A 25 -8.51 3.70 4.21
CA GLY A 25 -8.53 4.52 5.41
C GLY A 25 -9.93 4.81 5.96
N PRO A 26 -10.03 5.66 7.00
CA PRO A 26 -11.30 5.92 7.69
C PRO A 26 -12.33 6.66 6.83
N PHE A 27 -11.91 7.30 5.74
CA PHE A 27 -12.81 8.09 4.90
C PHE A 27 -13.21 7.41 3.60
N LEU A 28 -12.88 6.14 3.42
CA LEU A 28 -13.23 5.41 2.21
C LEU A 28 -14.71 5.53 1.86
N ASN A 29 -15.59 5.32 2.83
CA ASN A 29 -17.04 5.34 2.62
C ASN A 29 -17.68 6.68 2.97
N LEU A 30 -16.89 7.70 3.36
CA LEU A 30 -17.43 9.02 3.72
C LEU A 30 -17.90 9.75 2.46
N PRO A 31 -19.16 10.24 2.39
CA PRO A 31 -19.63 11.05 1.27
C PRO A 31 -18.85 12.36 1.12
N MET A 32 -18.60 12.79 -0.12
CA MET A 32 -17.80 13.98 -0.43
C MET A 32 -18.30 15.26 0.26
N ASN A 33 -19.62 15.45 0.38
CA ASN A 33 -20.23 16.61 1.04
C ASN A 33 -19.93 16.67 2.54
N GLN A 34 -19.53 15.56 3.17
CA GLN A 34 -19.19 15.50 4.59
C GLN A 34 -17.72 15.81 4.88
N PHE A 35 -16.84 15.85 3.87
CA PHE A 35 -15.42 16.13 4.07
C PHE A 35 -15.15 17.48 4.74
N LYS A 36 -16.00 18.50 4.49
CA LYS A 36 -15.90 19.81 5.14
C LYS A 36 -16.08 19.77 6.67
N LYS A 37 -16.68 18.70 7.20
CA LYS A 37 -16.96 18.52 8.63
C LYS A 37 -15.96 17.60 9.33
N VAL A 38 -14.99 17.05 8.61
CA VAL A 38 -14.00 16.15 9.17
C VAL A 38 -13.06 16.89 10.10
N LYS A 39 -12.82 16.29 11.26
CA LYS A 39 -11.85 16.78 12.26
C LYS A 39 -10.64 15.82 12.30
N PRO A 40 -9.45 16.27 12.75
CA PRO A 40 -8.29 15.41 12.93
C PRO A 40 -8.58 14.16 13.77
N SER A 41 -9.44 14.28 14.80
CA SER A 41 -9.88 13.16 15.63
C SER A 41 -10.58 12.04 14.84
N ASN A 42 -11.21 12.34 13.72
CA ASN A 42 -11.82 11.34 12.85
C ASN A 42 -10.77 10.59 12.02
N ALA A 43 -9.66 11.25 11.69
CA ALA A 43 -8.59 10.69 10.87
C ALA A 43 -7.69 9.70 11.65
N ILE A 44 -7.50 9.90 12.96
CA ILE A 44 -6.60 9.08 13.78
C ILE A 44 -7.15 7.68 14.11
N ASN A 45 -8.45 7.45 13.89
CA ASN A 45 -9.10 6.15 14.16
C ASN A 45 -9.17 5.33 12.86
N HIS A 46 -8.09 4.55 12.60
CA HIS A 46 -8.09 3.68 11.43
C HIS A 46 -8.99 2.45 11.66
N PRO A 47 -9.89 2.09 10.69
CA PRO A 47 -10.90 1.04 10.91
C PRO A 47 -10.32 -0.37 11.04
N ILE A 48 -9.10 -0.63 10.51
CA ILE A 48 -8.51 -1.96 10.44
C ILE A 48 -7.19 -2.05 11.19
N TRP A 49 -6.31 -1.04 11.01
CA TRP A 49 -4.97 -1.06 11.56
C TRP A 49 -4.87 -0.27 12.87
N LYS A 50 -4.23 -0.85 13.89
CA LYS A 50 -3.80 -0.11 15.08
C LYS A 50 -2.45 0.55 14.75
N MET A 51 -2.45 1.85 14.52
CA MET A 51 -1.28 2.60 14.06
C MET A 51 -1.09 3.87 14.87
N GLY A 52 0.09 4.48 14.77
CA GLY A 52 0.38 5.79 15.32
C GLY A 52 -0.49 6.89 14.66
N LYS A 53 -0.62 8.04 15.33
CA LYS A 53 -1.49 9.14 14.89
C LYS A 53 -1.10 9.67 13.51
N LYS A 54 0.19 9.91 13.26
CA LYS A 54 0.69 10.46 11.99
C LYS A 54 0.33 9.56 10.81
N ILE A 55 0.71 8.30 10.85
CA ILE A 55 0.41 7.37 9.76
C ILE A 55 -1.10 7.12 9.56
N SER A 56 -1.91 7.28 10.62
CA SER A 56 -3.37 7.20 10.50
C SER A 56 -3.93 8.39 9.72
N ILE A 57 -3.40 9.59 9.95
CA ILE A 57 -3.74 10.79 9.16
C ILE A 57 -3.30 10.60 7.71
N ASP A 58 -2.08 10.16 7.45
CA ASP A 58 -1.58 9.88 6.11
C ASP A 58 -2.44 8.82 5.38
N SER A 59 -2.92 7.82 6.11
CA SER A 59 -3.85 6.81 5.59
C SER A 59 -5.21 7.43 5.23
N SER A 60 -5.70 8.35 6.02
CA SER A 60 -7.01 9.00 5.81
C SER A 60 -7.05 9.83 4.53
N THR A 61 -5.92 10.37 4.11
CA THR A 61 -5.72 11.18 2.91
C THR A 61 -5.14 10.36 1.74
N MET A 62 -4.78 9.10 1.96
CA MET A 62 -4.02 8.24 1.05
C MET A 62 -2.57 8.72 0.80
N MET A 63 -2.05 9.66 1.59
CA MET A 63 -0.67 10.13 1.47
C MET A 63 0.34 9.01 1.73
N ASN A 64 0.04 8.11 2.65
CA ASN A 64 0.88 6.92 2.88
C ASN A 64 1.08 6.09 1.60
N LYS A 65 0.08 6.02 0.70
CA LYS A 65 0.22 5.29 -0.59
C LYS A 65 1.08 6.05 -1.59
N VAL A 66 1.09 7.36 -1.53
CA VAL A 66 2.04 8.17 -2.30
C VAL A 66 3.46 7.82 -1.86
N PHE A 67 3.74 7.79 -0.55
CA PHE A 67 5.05 7.38 -0.03
C PHE A 67 5.41 5.95 -0.38
N GLU A 68 4.48 5.01 -0.28
CA GLU A 68 4.72 3.61 -0.65
C GLU A 68 5.06 3.43 -2.15
N ILE A 69 4.47 4.23 -3.04
CA ILE A 69 4.85 4.26 -4.47
C ILE A 69 6.29 4.74 -4.62
N LEU A 70 6.67 5.84 -3.95
CA LEU A 70 8.03 6.38 -4.01
C LEU A 70 9.05 5.39 -3.43
N GLU A 71 8.74 4.83 -2.28
CA GLU A 71 9.56 3.79 -1.65
C GLU A 71 9.77 2.60 -2.60
N ALA A 72 8.69 2.10 -3.22
CA ALA A 72 8.79 0.99 -4.15
C ALA A 72 9.63 1.33 -5.39
N GLN A 73 9.52 2.53 -5.93
CA GLN A 73 10.37 3.00 -7.01
C GLN A 73 11.85 2.97 -6.63
N LYS A 74 12.20 3.49 -5.46
CA LYS A 74 13.59 3.58 -5.00
C LYS A 74 14.17 2.22 -4.65
N ILE A 75 13.44 1.42 -3.86
CA ILE A 75 13.96 0.12 -3.38
C ILE A 75 14.11 -0.89 -4.51
N PHE A 76 13.14 -0.92 -5.43
CA PHE A 76 13.10 -1.94 -6.49
C PHE A 76 13.53 -1.41 -7.86
N ASN A 77 13.97 -0.15 -7.95
CA ASN A 77 14.33 0.51 -9.21
C ASN A 77 13.23 0.38 -10.28
N LEU A 78 11.98 0.62 -9.88
CA LEU A 78 10.80 0.53 -10.74
C LEU A 78 10.48 1.87 -11.38
N LYS A 79 9.92 1.82 -12.58
CA LYS A 79 9.33 3.02 -13.20
C LYS A 79 7.93 3.25 -12.63
N LYS A 80 7.54 4.50 -12.46
CA LYS A 80 6.20 4.88 -11.98
C LYS A 80 5.07 4.15 -12.71
N LYS A 81 5.16 4.01 -14.04
CA LYS A 81 4.17 3.31 -14.85
C LYS A 81 3.96 1.84 -14.48
N GLN A 82 4.92 1.24 -13.75
CA GLN A 82 4.84 -0.15 -13.28
C GLN A 82 4.12 -0.27 -11.94
N LEU A 83 3.78 0.86 -11.30
CA LEU A 83 3.16 0.88 -9.98
C LEU A 83 1.73 1.41 -10.08
N GLU A 84 0.81 0.76 -9.41
CA GLU A 84 -0.60 1.17 -9.34
C GLU A 84 -1.17 0.91 -7.93
N ILE A 85 -2.12 1.73 -7.51
CA ILE A 85 -2.80 1.58 -6.23
C ILE A 85 -4.17 0.95 -6.47
N LEU A 86 -4.52 -0.05 -5.67
CA LEU A 86 -5.86 -0.64 -5.62
C LEU A 86 -6.43 -0.52 -4.21
N ILE A 87 -7.71 -0.21 -4.12
CA ILE A 87 -8.45 -0.25 -2.86
C ILE A 87 -8.89 -1.69 -2.60
N HIS A 88 -8.55 -2.19 -1.42
CA HIS A 88 -8.96 -3.49 -0.90
C HIS A 88 -9.40 -3.32 0.57
N PRO A 89 -10.70 -3.09 0.83
CA PRO A 89 -11.17 -2.64 2.15
C PRO A 89 -10.88 -3.60 3.30
N THR A 90 -10.84 -4.90 3.05
CA THR A 90 -10.56 -5.90 4.10
C THR A 90 -9.08 -6.03 4.45
N ALA A 91 -8.19 -5.41 3.65
CA ALA A 91 -6.73 -5.45 3.81
C ALA A 91 -6.14 -6.86 4.01
N TYR A 92 -6.73 -7.89 3.40
CA TYR A 92 -6.24 -9.26 3.42
C TYR A 92 -5.23 -9.54 2.30
N LEU A 93 -5.42 -8.91 1.13
CA LEU A 93 -4.47 -8.91 0.02
C LEU A 93 -3.56 -7.67 0.13
N HIS A 94 -2.26 -7.86 0.11
CA HIS A 94 -1.28 -6.81 0.38
C HIS A 94 -0.50 -6.35 -0.85
N SER A 95 -0.28 -7.22 -1.82
CA SER A 95 0.29 -6.85 -3.12
C SER A 95 -0.09 -7.84 -4.19
N ILE A 96 -0.10 -7.37 -5.45
CA ILE A 96 -0.22 -8.21 -6.65
C ILE A 96 0.95 -7.85 -7.54
N ILE A 97 1.65 -8.85 -8.06
CA ILE A 97 2.70 -8.67 -9.05
C ILE A 97 2.32 -9.40 -10.32
N LYS A 98 2.19 -8.65 -11.40
CA LYS A 98 1.98 -9.17 -12.74
C LYS A 98 3.33 -9.23 -13.47
N TYR A 99 3.63 -10.36 -14.06
CA TYR A 99 4.85 -10.60 -14.81
C TYR A 99 4.62 -10.55 -16.32
N ASN A 100 5.70 -10.28 -17.07
CA ASN A 100 5.68 -10.21 -18.54
C ASN A 100 5.30 -11.53 -19.22
N ASN A 101 5.39 -12.66 -18.51
CA ASN A 101 4.96 -13.99 -18.99
C ASN A 101 3.45 -14.23 -18.81
N GLY A 102 2.68 -13.23 -18.38
CA GLY A 102 1.24 -13.33 -18.17
C GLY A 102 0.80 -13.88 -16.82
N THR A 103 1.72 -14.38 -15.98
CA THR A 103 1.36 -14.85 -14.63
C THR A 103 1.21 -13.70 -13.65
N SER A 104 0.47 -13.95 -12.55
CA SER A 104 0.36 -13.02 -11.44
C SER A 104 0.56 -13.74 -10.13
N LYS A 105 1.26 -13.08 -9.20
CA LYS A 105 1.39 -13.50 -7.81
C LYS A 105 0.61 -12.57 -6.91
N LEU A 106 -0.04 -13.14 -5.91
CA LEU A 106 -0.79 -12.43 -4.89
C LEU A 106 -0.20 -12.76 -3.53
N LEU A 107 0.06 -11.75 -2.71
CA LEU A 107 0.45 -11.91 -1.33
C LEU A 107 -0.74 -11.63 -0.41
N VAL A 108 -1.20 -12.66 0.26
CA VAL A 108 -2.27 -12.57 1.26
C VAL A 108 -1.76 -12.99 2.63
N HIS A 109 -2.13 -12.25 3.65
CA HIS A 109 -1.94 -12.63 5.05
C HIS A 109 -2.91 -11.84 5.93
N GLU A 110 -3.05 -12.27 7.20
CA GLU A 110 -3.85 -11.54 8.19
C GLU A 110 -3.30 -10.12 8.40
N THR A 111 -4.17 -9.20 8.80
CA THR A 111 -3.85 -7.78 9.06
C THR A 111 -3.01 -7.63 10.33
N ASN A 112 -1.81 -8.22 10.31
CA ASN A 112 -0.84 -8.20 11.39
C ASN A 112 0.55 -7.90 10.84
N MET A 113 1.14 -6.77 11.25
CA MET A 113 2.48 -6.35 10.80
C MET A 113 3.61 -7.27 11.27
N GLN A 114 3.39 -8.11 12.29
CA GLN A 114 4.37 -9.10 12.71
C GLN A 114 4.72 -10.07 11.57
N ILE A 115 3.75 -10.41 10.71
CA ILE A 115 3.95 -11.36 9.61
C ILE A 115 5.00 -10.85 8.61
N PRO A 116 4.81 -9.69 7.97
CA PRO A 116 5.79 -9.20 7.00
C PRO A 116 7.14 -8.82 7.65
N ILE A 117 7.14 -8.31 8.87
CA ILE A 117 8.38 -7.96 9.59
C ILE A 117 9.17 -9.25 9.91
N PHE A 118 8.52 -10.26 10.48
CA PHE A 118 9.15 -11.54 10.79
C PHE A 118 9.79 -12.16 9.55
N ASN A 119 9.04 -12.26 8.46
CA ASN A 119 9.52 -12.85 7.21
C ASN A 119 10.69 -12.08 6.60
N THR A 120 10.74 -10.77 6.77
CA THR A 120 11.87 -9.96 6.29
C THR A 120 13.13 -10.16 7.13
N LEU A 121 12.97 -10.29 8.45
CA LEU A 121 14.12 -10.49 9.36
C LEU A 121 14.69 -11.89 9.31
N TYR A 122 13.86 -12.89 9.03
CA TYR A 122 14.22 -14.32 9.12
C TYR A 122 14.13 -15.07 7.78
N ASP A 123 14.17 -14.37 6.66
CA ASP A 123 14.03 -14.92 5.30
C ASP A 123 14.95 -16.13 5.04
N LYS A 124 16.19 -16.07 5.53
CA LYS A 124 17.17 -17.14 5.36
C LYS A 124 17.23 -18.15 6.51
N ASN A 125 16.46 -17.93 7.55
CA ASN A 125 16.41 -18.81 8.72
C ASN A 125 15.14 -19.64 8.69
N GLN A 126 15.24 -20.92 8.97
CA GLN A 126 14.09 -21.83 9.07
C GLN A 126 13.23 -21.58 10.33
N LYS A 127 13.06 -20.33 10.72
CA LYS A 127 12.16 -19.99 11.83
C LYS A 127 10.72 -20.01 11.35
N ILE A 128 9.84 -20.55 12.17
CA ILE A 128 8.42 -20.70 11.88
C ILE A 128 7.64 -19.65 12.67
N LEU A 129 6.81 -18.89 11.97
CA LEU A 129 5.81 -18.04 12.60
C LEU A 129 4.49 -18.81 12.69
N ASN A 130 3.97 -18.98 13.90
CA ASN A 130 2.62 -19.51 14.07
C ASN A 130 1.60 -18.50 13.53
N SER A 131 0.98 -18.87 12.42
CA SER A 131 -0.05 -18.06 11.76
C SER A 131 -1.36 -18.85 11.65
N LYS A 132 -2.45 -18.14 11.47
CA LYS A 132 -3.76 -18.77 11.20
C LYS A 132 -3.75 -19.42 9.82
N SER A 133 -4.59 -20.44 9.65
CA SER A 133 -4.86 -21.02 8.33
C SER A 133 -5.41 -19.97 7.37
N VAL A 134 -5.27 -20.25 6.07
CA VAL A 134 -5.83 -19.39 5.01
C VAL A 134 -7.34 -19.23 5.20
N ASP A 135 -7.79 -17.98 5.23
CA ASP A 135 -9.21 -17.65 5.32
C ASP A 135 -9.85 -17.72 3.93
N ILE A 136 -10.45 -18.85 3.62
CA ILE A 136 -11.09 -19.10 2.33
C ILE A 136 -12.24 -18.11 2.05
N LYS A 137 -12.97 -17.68 3.08
CA LYS A 137 -14.05 -16.69 2.90
C LYS A 137 -13.50 -15.35 2.47
N LYS A 138 -12.41 -14.88 3.10
CA LYS A 138 -11.73 -13.64 2.69
C LYS A 138 -11.13 -13.77 1.29
N LEU A 139 -10.54 -14.91 0.98
CA LEU A 139 -9.93 -15.16 -0.33
C LEU A 139 -10.97 -15.15 -1.45
N ASN A 140 -12.13 -15.79 -1.25
CA ASN A 140 -13.22 -15.79 -2.22
C ASN A 140 -13.91 -14.41 -2.40
N ASN A 141 -13.78 -13.52 -1.41
CA ASN A 141 -14.38 -12.20 -1.41
C ASN A 141 -13.32 -11.08 -1.55
N LEU A 142 -12.26 -11.31 -2.31
CA LEU A 142 -11.31 -10.27 -2.66
C LEU A 142 -12.00 -9.19 -3.50
N SER A 143 -12.27 -8.05 -2.88
CA SER A 143 -12.84 -6.88 -3.56
C SER A 143 -11.75 -5.89 -3.88
N LEU A 144 -11.60 -5.54 -5.15
CA LEU A 144 -10.60 -4.61 -5.65
C LEU A 144 -11.26 -3.52 -6.47
N SER A 145 -10.86 -2.26 -6.22
CA SER A 145 -11.32 -1.12 -7.01
C SER A 145 -10.19 -0.10 -7.18
N LYS A 146 -10.33 0.78 -8.16
CA LYS A 146 -9.41 1.92 -8.31
C LYS A 146 -9.74 2.98 -7.26
N PRO A 147 -8.73 3.71 -6.74
CA PRO A 147 -8.97 4.82 -5.84
C PRO A 147 -9.68 5.98 -6.58
N ASP A 148 -10.54 6.67 -5.86
CA ASP A 148 -11.18 7.88 -6.36
C ASP A 148 -10.25 9.09 -6.17
N PHE A 149 -9.62 9.54 -7.26
CA PHE A 149 -8.71 10.69 -7.27
C PHE A 149 -9.40 12.04 -7.02
N LYS A 150 -10.73 12.12 -7.21
CA LYS A 150 -11.50 13.32 -6.85
C LYS A 150 -11.67 13.41 -5.33
N LYS A 151 -11.82 12.27 -4.70
CA LYS A 151 -11.97 12.13 -3.25
C LYS A 151 -10.63 12.25 -2.54
N PHE A 152 -9.63 11.49 -2.97
CA PHE A 152 -8.28 11.46 -2.41
C PHE A 152 -7.33 12.31 -3.25
N LYS A 153 -7.49 13.63 -3.15
CA LYS A 153 -6.78 14.59 -4.01
C LYS A 153 -5.27 14.51 -3.92
N LEU A 154 -4.70 14.09 -2.77
CA LEU A 154 -3.26 13.95 -2.61
C LEU A 154 -2.66 12.88 -3.52
N LEU A 155 -3.43 11.88 -3.96
CA LEU A 155 -2.96 10.92 -4.95
C LEU A 155 -2.59 11.58 -6.29
N ASN A 156 -3.15 12.75 -6.63
CA ASN A 156 -2.79 13.48 -7.85
C ASN A 156 -1.35 14.00 -7.82
N ILE A 157 -0.71 14.06 -6.65
CA ILE A 157 0.71 14.36 -6.52
C ILE A 157 1.53 13.38 -7.37
N LEU A 158 1.15 12.10 -7.41
CA LEU A 158 1.82 11.10 -8.23
C LEU A 158 1.90 11.49 -9.72
N ASN A 159 0.97 12.29 -10.23
CA ASN A 159 0.99 12.74 -11.63
C ASN A 159 2.00 13.87 -11.89
N LYS A 160 2.50 14.51 -10.83
CA LYS A 160 3.46 15.61 -10.90
C LYS A 160 4.91 15.19 -10.69
N PHE A 161 5.15 13.90 -10.36
CA PHE A 161 6.49 13.41 -10.15
C PHE A 161 7.28 13.34 -11.45
N ASP A 162 8.48 13.87 -11.40
CA ASP A 162 9.52 13.62 -12.37
C ASP A 162 10.47 12.54 -11.81
N ASP A 163 10.53 11.39 -12.46
CA ASP A 163 11.40 10.26 -12.06
C ASP A 163 12.90 10.65 -12.05
N ASN A 164 13.26 11.77 -12.68
CA ASN A 164 14.64 12.25 -12.80
C ASN A 164 15.05 13.24 -11.69
N ASN A 165 14.10 13.71 -10.87
CA ASN A 165 14.38 14.71 -9.83
C ASN A 165 14.47 14.05 -8.45
N SER A 166 15.70 13.83 -7.95
CA SER A 166 15.95 13.18 -6.66
C SER A 166 15.50 14.00 -5.43
N LEU A 167 15.33 15.32 -5.57
CA LEU A 167 14.92 16.20 -4.46
C LEU A 167 13.41 16.14 -4.20
N TYR A 168 12.64 15.70 -5.19
CA TYR A 168 11.18 15.72 -5.11
C TYR A 168 10.64 14.93 -3.93
N ASP A 169 11.20 13.74 -3.72
CA ASP A 169 10.78 12.85 -2.62
C ASP A 169 11.06 13.47 -1.26
N THR A 170 12.25 14.06 -1.09
CA THR A 170 12.67 14.73 0.16
C THR A 170 11.75 15.91 0.47
N VAL A 171 11.49 16.75 -0.53
CA VAL A 171 10.59 17.91 -0.37
C VAL A 171 9.19 17.47 0.02
N LEU A 172 8.68 16.39 -0.60
CA LEU A 172 7.36 15.89 -0.29
C LEU A 172 7.25 15.34 1.13
N VAL A 173 8.26 14.59 1.58
CA VAL A 173 8.30 14.07 2.96
C VAL A 173 8.35 15.22 3.95
N SER A 174 9.24 16.19 3.76
CA SER A 174 9.37 17.36 4.64
C SER A 174 8.07 18.16 4.70
N ALA A 175 7.46 18.44 3.56
CA ALA A 175 6.19 19.20 3.51
C ALA A 175 4.99 18.45 4.14
N ASN A 176 5.05 17.13 4.23
CA ASN A 176 4.01 16.35 4.90
C ASN A 176 4.23 16.24 6.42
N ASP A 177 5.46 16.46 6.88
CA ASP A 177 5.83 16.39 8.30
C ASP A 177 5.62 17.73 9.03
N GLU A 178 5.58 18.88 8.31
CA GLU A 178 5.20 20.19 8.81
C GLU A 178 3.67 20.37 8.96
#